data_723fc84dbff84cd8e4709df5d03773ed
#
_entry.id   723fc84dbff84cd8e4709df5d03773ed
#
_cell.length_a   1.000
_cell.length_b   1.000
_cell.length_c   1.000
_cell.angle_alpha   90.00
_cell.angle_beta   90.00
_cell.angle_gamma   90.00
#
_symmetry.space_group_name_H-M   'P 1'
#
loop_
_entity.id
_entity.type
_entity.pdbx_description
1 polymer ?
#
loop_
_entity_poly.entity_id
_entity_poly.type
_entity_poly.pdbx_seq_one_letter_code
_entity_poly.pdbx_strand_id
1 'polypeptide(L)'
;MKKRPFAAYSHKTHRYPYIGSMADESRLRAQAWIRHGCNAFDGQKKTSQPMSLWTEQDVLQYIRKYEIEICSVYGEVMAVDANGLFYDPMPGIDCKLKCTGCQRTGCIWCALGAQFDKGLSRYQRLAITHPKQYEYCMNGGQWVDNPRYDPSAPVMEGDWKNWNPKKIWVPSKKGLGMRKVFEDVNQLYGKDFIRYE
;
A
#
# COMPACT_ATOMS: atom_id res chain seq x y z
N MET A 1 10.66 0.82 -3.99
CA MET A 1 11.41 0.75 -2.72
C MET A 1 11.43 -0.65 -2.07
N LYS A 2 10.32 -1.39 -1.99
CA LYS A 2 10.25 -2.70 -1.28
C LYS A 2 11.04 -3.83 -1.97
N LYS A 3 11.05 -3.90 -3.31
CA LYS A 3 11.61 -5.04 -4.05
C LYS A 3 13.14 -5.11 -4.06
N ARG A 4 13.84 -3.96 -4.15
CA ARG A 4 15.32 -3.94 -4.24
C ARG A 4 16.02 -4.44 -2.97
N PRO A 5 15.69 -3.96 -1.75
CA PRO A 5 16.32 -4.46 -0.53
C PRO A 5 16.09 -5.97 -0.35
N PHE A 6 14.90 -6.43 -0.70
CA PHE A 6 14.55 -7.84 -0.60
C PHE A 6 15.37 -8.72 -1.55
N ALA A 7 15.48 -8.30 -2.82
CA ALA A 7 16.29 -8.99 -3.80
C ALA A 7 17.77 -9.03 -3.41
N ALA A 8 18.32 -7.92 -2.90
CA ALA A 8 19.69 -7.85 -2.43
C ALA A 8 19.95 -8.79 -1.24
N TYR A 9 19.02 -8.83 -0.27
CA TYR A 9 19.11 -9.76 0.86
C TYR A 9 19.06 -11.23 0.41
N SER A 10 18.10 -11.58 -0.43
CA SER A 10 17.95 -12.95 -0.95
C SER A 10 19.18 -13.40 -1.74
N HIS A 11 19.74 -12.50 -2.56
CA HIS A 11 20.96 -12.79 -3.31
C HIS A 11 22.18 -13.01 -2.38
N LYS A 12 22.31 -12.17 -1.34
CA LYS A 12 23.43 -12.27 -0.39
C LYS A 12 23.34 -13.49 0.52
N THR A 13 22.14 -13.89 0.92
CA THR A 13 21.94 -14.92 1.96
C THR A 13 21.47 -16.26 1.41
N HIS A 14 21.11 -16.33 0.12
CA HIS A 14 20.48 -17.47 -0.53
C HIS A 14 19.19 -17.94 0.17
N ARG A 15 18.52 -17.05 0.91
CA ARG A 15 17.24 -17.31 1.60
C ARG A 15 16.07 -16.91 0.72
N TYR A 16 15.04 -17.73 0.78
CA TYR A 16 13.77 -17.45 0.09
C TYR A 16 12.74 -16.85 1.06
N PRO A 17 11.86 -15.96 0.57
CA PRO A 17 10.91 -15.30 1.42
C PRO A 17 9.69 -16.16 1.76
N TYR A 18 9.26 -16.06 3.01
CA TYR A 18 7.88 -16.30 3.39
C TYR A 18 7.11 -15.00 3.26
N ILE A 19 5.99 -15.01 2.52
CA ILE A 19 5.17 -13.83 2.29
C ILE A 19 3.79 -14.08 2.91
N GLY A 20 3.36 -13.19 3.84
CA GLY A 20 2.06 -13.25 4.48
C GLY A 20 0.92 -12.71 3.60
N SER A 21 0.91 -13.05 2.31
CA SER A 21 -0.16 -12.66 1.40
C SER A 21 -1.27 -13.70 1.43
N MET A 22 -2.51 -13.22 1.47
CA MET A 22 -3.71 -14.07 1.38
C MET A 22 -4.34 -13.92 -0.01
N ALA A 23 -4.91 -15.00 -0.55
CA ALA A 23 -5.60 -14.97 -1.84
C ALA A 23 -6.84 -14.06 -1.78
N ASP A 24 -7.49 -14.00 -0.63
CA ASP A 24 -8.69 -13.19 -0.35
C ASP A 24 -8.46 -11.67 -0.47
N GLU A 25 -7.22 -11.20 -0.32
CA GLU A 25 -6.93 -9.75 -0.32
C GLU A 25 -7.12 -9.07 -1.69
N SER A 26 -7.04 -9.82 -2.80
CA SER A 26 -7.29 -9.27 -4.13
C SER A 26 -7.38 -10.33 -5.21
N ARG A 27 -8.13 -10.02 -6.28
CA ARG A 27 -8.25 -10.87 -7.47
C ARG A 27 -6.88 -11.29 -8.06
N LEU A 28 -5.91 -10.39 -8.08
CA LEU A 28 -4.57 -10.71 -8.61
C LEU A 28 -3.83 -11.72 -7.73
N ARG A 29 -4.01 -11.65 -6.39
CA ARG A 29 -3.42 -12.62 -5.46
C ARG A 29 -4.11 -13.98 -5.56
N ALA A 30 -5.44 -14.01 -5.68
CA ALA A 30 -6.19 -15.22 -5.93
C ALA A 30 -5.73 -15.91 -7.23
N GLN A 31 -5.58 -15.15 -8.31
CA GLN A 31 -5.08 -15.69 -9.58
C GLN A 31 -3.65 -16.22 -9.48
N ALA A 32 -2.77 -15.53 -8.75
CA ALA A 32 -1.41 -15.99 -8.53
C ALA A 32 -1.39 -17.30 -7.72
N TRP A 33 -2.23 -17.38 -6.69
CA TRP A 33 -2.37 -18.61 -5.90
C TRP A 33 -2.92 -19.78 -6.72
N ILE A 34 -3.94 -19.57 -7.54
CA ILE A 34 -4.49 -20.61 -8.45
C ILE A 34 -3.41 -21.14 -9.40
N ARG A 35 -2.51 -20.26 -9.90
CA ARG A 35 -1.46 -20.65 -10.85
C ARG A 35 -0.28 -21.37 -10.21
N HIS A 36 0.13 -20.97 -9.02
CA HIS A 36 1.40 -21.36 -8.41
C HIS A 36 1.24 -22.07 -7.06
N GLY A 37 0.02 -22.14 -6.51
CA GLY A 37 -0.21 -22.67 -5.18
C GLY A 37 0.41 -21.80 -4.07
N CYS A 38 0.56 -22.39 -2.89
CA CYS A 38 1.20 -21.72 -1.75
C CYS A 38 2.73 -21.63 -1.90
N ASN A 39 3.34 -22.48 -2.71
CA ASN A 39 4.79 -22.57 -2.90
C ASN A 39 5.14 -22.43 -4.38
N ALA A 40 5.60 -21.27 -4.78
CA ALA A 40 6.06 -20.99 -6.14
C ALA A 40 7.57 -21.21 -6.22
N PHE A 41 8.02 -22.44 -6.47
CA PHE A 41 9.45 -22.78 -6.52
C PHE A 41 9.99 -22.98 -7.93
N ASP A 42 9.11 -23.03 -8.93
CA ASP A 42 9.47 -23.33 -10.33
C ASP A 42 9.98 -22.12 -11.11
N GLY A 43 9.80 -20.91 -10.55
CA GLY A 43 10.19 -19.66 -11.20
C GLY A 43 11.55 -19.13 -10.75
N GLN A 44 12.03 -18.08 -11.45
CA GLN A 44 13.25 -17.35 -11.05
C GLN A 44 13.15 -16.72 -9.63
N LYS A 45 11.94 -16.47 -9.14
CA LYS A 45 11.69 -15.91 -7.81
C LYS A 45 10.92 -16.91 -6.98
N LYS A 46 11.67 -17.73 -6.28
CA LYS A 46 11.09 -18.71 -5.36
C LYS A 46 10.47 -18.02 -4.16
N THR A 47 9.22 -18.32 -3.85
CA THR A 47 8.48 -17.75 -2.71
C THR A 47 7.59 -18.81 -2.08
N SER A 48 7.37 -18.70 -0.77
CA SER A 48 6.35 -19.46 -0.06
C SER A 48 5.33 -18.51 0.55
N GLN A 49 4.05 -18.81 0.39
CA GLN A 49 2.92 -18.02 0.86
C GLN A 49 2.00 -18.90 1.72
N PRO A 50 2.43 -19.26 2.93
CA PRO A 50 1.71 -20.24 3.76
C PRO A 50 0.30 -19.76 4.16
N MET A 51 0.07 -18.47 4.14
CA MET A 51 -1.24 -17.86 4.49
C MET A 51 -2.17 -17.68 3.28
N SER A 52 -1.85 -18.23 2.11
CA SER A 52 -2.67 -18.00 0.91
C SER A 52 -4.12 -18.42 1.05
N LEU A 53 -4.40 -19.47 1.85
CA LEU A 53 -5.75 -19.99 2.10
C LEU A 53 -6.50 -19.26 3.23
N TRP A 54 -5.82 -18.41 3.96
CA TRP A 54 -6.42 -17.70 5.09
C TRP A 54 -7.26 -16.53 4.62
N THR A 55 -8.35 -16.27 5.34
CA THR A 55 -9.15 -15.06 5.23
C THR A 55 -8.75 -14.05 6.31
N GLU A 56 -9.21 -12.79 6.19
CA GLU A 56 -9.02 -11.80 7.25
C GLU A 56 -9.61 -12.27 8.58
N GLN A 57 -10.77 -12.96 8.53
CA GLN A 57 -11.41 -13.50 9.73
C GLN A 57 -10.58 -14.60 10.40
N ASP A 58 -9.96 -15.48 9.62
CA ASP A 58 -9.06 -16.51 10.17
C ASP A 58 -7.87 -15.88 10.91
N VAL A 59 -7.29 -14.82 10.34
CA VAL A 59 -6.20 -14.09 10.98
C VAL A 59 -6.65 -13.44 12.28
N LEU A 60 -7.80 -12.76 12.30
CA LEU A 60 -8.32 -12.09 13.49
C LEU A 60 -8.70 -13.09 14.57
N GLN A 61 -9.32 -14.22 14.21
CA GLN A 61 -9.61 -15.32 15.13
C GLN A 61 -8.33 -15.92 15.71
N TYR A 62 -7.31 -16.11 14.88
CA TYR A 62 -6.02 -16.63 15.33
C TYR A 62 -5.34 -15.69 16.32
N ILE A 63 -5.29 -14.37 16.01
CA ILE A 63 -4.75 -13.35 16.90
C ILE A 63 -5.44 -13.39 18.27
N ARG A 64 -6.78 -13.43 18.27
CA ARG A 64 -7.56 -13.47 19.50
C ARG A 64 -7.37 -14.78 20.27
N LYS A 65 -7.42 -15.92 19.59
CA LYS A 65 -7.29 -17.24 20.22
C LYS A 65 -5.95 -17.44 20.93
N TYR A 66 -4.88 -16.91 20.35
CA TYR A 66 -3.52 -17.07 20.88
C TYR A 66 -2.98 -15.81 21.56
N GLU A 67 -3.85 -14.81 21.80
CA GLU A 67 -3.51 -13.55 22.48
C GLU A 67 -2.26 -12.88 21.90
N ILE A 68 -2.16 -12.88 20.55
CA ILE A 68 -0.99 -12.33 19.87
C ILE A 68 -1.02 -10.81 19.96
N GLU A 69 0.04 -10.23 20.50
CA GLU A 69 0.23 -8.80 20.54
C GLU A 69 0.32 -8.22 19.13
N ILE A 70 -0.53 -7.24 18.84
CA ILE A 70 -0.52 -6.49 17.58
C ILE A 70 -0.14 -5.04 17.81
N CYS A 71 0.31 -4.36 16.74
CA CYS A 71 0.67 -2.96 16.84
C CYS A 71 -0.53 -2.12 17.32
N SER A 72 -0.31 -1.25 18.31
CA SER A 72 -1.34 -0.42 18.95
C SER A 72 -2.16 0.44 17.98
N VAL A 73 -1.63 0.74 16.79
CA VAL A 73 -2.37 1.46 15.74
C VAL A 73 -3.60 0.71 15.25
N TYR A 74 -3.63 -0.62 15.37
CA TYR A 74 -4.79 -1.45 15.03
C TYR A 74 -5.82 -1.53 16.16
N GLY A 75 -5.47 -1.08 17.38
CA GLY A 75 -6.32 -1.21 18.56
C GLY A 75 -6.46 -2.67 18.99
N GLU A 76 -7.68 -3.07 19.35
CA GLU A 76 -8.04 -4.41 19.82
C GLU A 76 -8.88 -5.15 18.79
N VAL A 77 -8.80 -6.48 18.79
CA VAL A 77 -9.64 -7.33 17.95
C VAL A 77 -10.94 -7.61 18.69
N MET A 78 -12.04 -7.03 18.22
CA MET A 78 -13.38 -7.15 18.84
C MET A 78 -14.41 -7.65 17.83
N ALA A 79 -15.51 -8.18 18.33
CA ALA A 79 -16.67 -8.47 17.51
C ALA A 79 -17.37 -7.18 17.07
N VAL A 80 -18.03 -7.23 15.92
CA VAL A 80 -18.82 -6.12 15.39
C VAL A 80 -20.20 -6.62 15.01
N ASP A 81 -21.25 -5.93 15.46
CA ASP A 81 -22.63 -6.22 15.09
C ASP A 81 -23.00 -5.68 13.68
N ALA A 82 -24.25 -5.91 13.26
CA ALA A 82 -24.76 -5.43 11.98
C ALA A 82 -24.78 -3.89 11.88
N ASN A 83 -24.83 -3.18 13.01
CA ASN A 83 -24.83 -1.71 13.07
C ASN A 83 -23.42 -1.13 13.12
N GLY A 84 -22.40 -1.99 13.24
CA GLY A 84 -21.00 -1.57 13.32
C GLY A 84 -20.53 -1.24 14.73
N LEU A 85 -21.30 -1.59 15.77
CA LEU A 85 -20.92 -1.42 17.16
C LEU A 85 -19.99 -2.56 17.59
N PHE A 86 -18.92 -2.20 18.29
CA PHE A 86 -17.97 -3.16 18.84
C PHE A 86 -18.46 -3.72 20.18
N TYR A 87 -18.28 -5.01 20.37
CA TYR A 87 -18.56 -5.71 21.61
C TYR A 87 -17.57 -6.85 21.84
N ASP A 88 -17.44 -7.30 23.08
CA ASP A 88 -16.61 -8.46 23.40
C ASP A 88 -17.41 -9.74 23.16
N PRO A 89 -17.00 -10.59 22.20
CA PRO A 89 -17.78 -11.77 21.86
C PRO A 89 -17.69 -12.83 22.97
N MET A 90 -18.80 -13.49 23.24
CA MET A 90 -18.80 -14.65 24.12
C MET A 90 -18.02 -15.81 23.49
N PRO A 91 -17.33 -16.62 24.30
CA PRO A 91 -16.61 -17.79 23.80
C PRO A 91 -17.55 -18.74 23.05
N GLY A 92 -17.10 -19.22 21.89
CA GLY A 92 -17.83 -20.21 21.08
C GLY A 92 -18.92 -19.65 20.18
N ILE A 93 -19.17 -18.35 20.18
CA ILE A 93 -20.09 -17.71 19.23
C ILE A 93 -19.32 -17.28 17.98
N ASP A 94 -19.79 -17.73 16.82
CA ASP A 94 -19.28 -17.24 15.53
C ASP A 94 -19.75 -15.80 15.32
N CYS A 95 -18.79 -14.89 15.20
CA CYS A 95 -19.05 -13.46 15.06
C CYS A 95 -18.03 -12.83 14.13
N LYS A 96 -18.42 -11.75 13.46
CA LYS A 96 -17.52 -10.98 12.63
C LYS A 96 -16.56 -10.17 13.49
N LEU A 97 -15.27 -10.40 13.32
CA LEU A 97 -14.22 -9.68 14.03
C LEU A 97 -13.69 -8.50 13.19
N LYS A 98 -13.30 -7.44 13.89
CA LYS A 98 -12.57 -6.28 13.33
C LYS A 98 -11.61 -5.69 14.36
N CYS A 99 -10.60 -4.99 13.86
CA CYS A 99 -9.77 -4.13 14.70
C CYS A 99 -10.51 -2.82 15.00
N THR A 100 -10.42 -2.33 16.25
CA THR A 100 -11.04 -1.08 16.69
C THR A 100 -10.31 0.16 16.17
N GLY A 101 -9.04 0.03 15.81
CA GLY A 101 -8.20 1.11 15.27
C GLY A 101 -8.16 1.15 13.74
N CYS A 102 -6.98 1.40 13.19
CA CYS A 102 -6.80 1.47 11.74
C CYS A 102 -7.01 0.10 11.07
N GLN A 103 -7.79 0.06 9.99
CA GLN A 103 -7.94 -1.16 9.20
C GLN A 103 -6.70 -1.51 8.38
N ARG A 104 -5.93 -0.50 7.97
CA ARG A 104 -4.73 -0.67 7.12
C ARG A 104 -3.70 0.40 7.44
N THR A 105 -2.49 -0.04 7.67
CA THR A 105 -1.32 0.84 7.64
C THR A 105 -0.75 0.84 6.23
N GLY A 106 -0.86 1.95 5.52
CA GLY A 106 -0.23 2.12 4.20
C GLY A 106 1.21 2.59 4.30
N CYS A 107 1.84 2.82 3.14
CA CYS A 107 3.07 3.61 3.14
C CYS A 107 2.70 5.07 3.46
N ILE A 108 3.48 5.72 4.33
CA ILE A 108 3.18 7.06 4.86
C ILE A 108 2.87 8.11 3.80
N TRP A 109 3.46 7.98 2.60
CA TRP A 109 3.28 8.93 1.49
C TRP A 109 2.62 8.26 0.26
N CYS A 110 1.86 7.19 0.46
CA CYS A 110 1.24 6.47 -0.65
C CYS A 110 0.03 7.24 -1.20
N ALA A 111 0.07 7.59 -2.47
CA ALA A 111 -1.05 8.25 -3.15
C ALA A 111 -2.09 7.27 -3.73
N LEU A 112 -1.79 5.96 -3.72
CA LEU A 112 -2.71 4.98 -4.29
C LEU A 112 -4.04 4.95 -3.54
N GLY A 113 -5.12 5.25 -4.25
CA GLY A 113 -6.47 5.27 -3.69
C GLY A 113 -6.77 6.48 -2.79
N ALA A 114 -5.92 7.52 -2.77
CA ALA A 114 -6.14 8.72 -1.96
C ALA A 114 -7.42 9.47 -2.30
N GLN A 115 -7.87 9.38 -3.56
CA GLN A 115 -9.13 9.96 -4.02
C GLN A 115 -10.38 9.33 -3.37
N PHE A 116 -10.25 8.14 -2.79
CA PHE A 116 -11.36 7.45 -2.12
C PHE A 116 -11.39 7.69 -0.60
N ASP A 117 -10.46 8.48 -0.06
CA ASP A 117 -10.44 8.76 1.37
C ASP A 117 -11.74 9.48 1.79
N LYS A 118 -12.40 8.99 2.84
CA LYS A 118 -13.60 9.60 3.42
C LYS A 118 -13.23 10.54 4.58
N GLY A 119 -13.98 11.63 4.73
CA GLY A 119 -13.68 12.67 5.73
C GLY A 119 -12.35 13.36 5.45
N LEU A 120 -11.50 13.54 6.45
CA LEU A 120 -10.14 14.04 6.27
C LEU A 120 -9.32 13.03 5.47
N SER A 121 -8.65 13.49 4.41
CA SER A 121 -7.75 12.66 3.63
C SER A 121 -6.54 12.21 4.45
N ARG A 122 -5.82 11.18 3.98
CA ARG A 122 -4.58 10.73 4.62
C ARG A 122 -3.52 11.83 4.72
N TYR A 123 -3.49 12.77 3.77
CA TYR A 123 -2.55 13.88 3.77
C TYR A 123 -2.96 14.98 4.73
N GLN A 124 -4.24 15.32 4.81
CA GLN A 124 -4.77 16.25 5.81
C GLN A 124 -4.53 15.72 7.23
N ARG A 125 -4.78 14.43 7.46
CA ARG A 125 -4.44 13.79 8.74
C ARG A 125 -2.93 13.81 9.01
N LEU A 126 -2.10 13.56 7.98
CA LEU A 126 -0.65 13.62 8.11
C LEU A 126 -0.17 15.03 8.49
N ALA A 127 -0.78 16.08 7.92
CA ALA A 127 -0.47 17.46 8.27
C ALA A 127 -0.72 17.76 9.76
N ILE A 128 -1.81 17.22 10.31
CA ILE A 128 -2.18 17.40 11.73
C ILE A 128 -1.28 16.57 12.64
N THR A 129 -1.09 15.30 12.32
CA THR A 129 -0.43 14.36 13.23
C THR A 129 1.10 14.35 13.13
N HIS A 130 1.64 14.61 11.94
CA HIS A 130 3.07 14.54 11.63
C HIS A 130 3.48 15.65 10.65
N PRO A 131 3.43 16.94 11.06
CA PRO A 131 3.63 18.09 10.15
C PRO A 131 4.98 18.06 9.43
N LYS A 132 6.07 17.68 10.09
CA LYS A 132 7.40 17.53 9.45
C LYS A 132 7.40 16.50 8.34
N GLN A 133 6.69 15.38 8.51
CA GLN A 133 6.57 14.33 7.49
C GLN A 133 5.69 14.80 6.33
N TYR A 134 4.66 15.57 6.63
CA TYR A 134 3.81 16.20 5.63
C TYR A 134 4.59 17.20 4.78
N GLU A 135 5.36 18.09 5.39
CA GLU A 135 6.22 19.04 4.68
C GLU A 135 7.22 18.33 3.77
N TYR A 136 7.87 17.29 4.26
CA TYR A 136 8.78 16.47 3.45
C TYR A 136 8.06 15.79 2.28
N CYS A 137 6.84 15.34 2.47
CA CYS A 137 6.02 14.77 1.40
C CYS A 137 5.65 15.82 0.34
N MET A 138 5.18 16.99 0.76
CA MET A 138 4.61 18.00 -0.13
C MET A 138 5.66 18.85 -0.81
N ASN A 139 6.70 19.24 -0.10
CA ASN A 139 7.73 20.15 -0.60
C ASN A 139 8.85 19.44 -1.34
N GLY A 140 9.73 20.23 -1.95
CA GLY A 140 10.87 19.71 -2.70
C GLY A 140 10.50 19.30 -4.12
N GLY A 141 11.19 18.25 -4.58
CA GLY A 141 11.08 17.81 -5.97
C GLY A 141 11.81 18.75 -6.96
N GLN A 142 12.18 18.21 -8.08
CA GLN A 142 12.85 18.98 -9.14
C GLN A 142 12.67 18.29 -10.51
N TRP A 143 12.65 19.10 -11.55
CA TRP A 143 12.75 18.62 -12.92
C TRP A 143 14.19 18.27 -13.23
N VAL A 144 14.43 17.05 -13.72
CA VAL A 144 15.73 16.60 -14.21
C VAL A 144 15.59 16.07 -15.62
N ASP A 145 16.67 16.08 -16.39
CA ASP A 145 16.69 15.44 -17.69
C ASP A 145 16.43 13.93 -17.54
N ASN A 146 15.59 13.40 -18.41
CA ASN A 146 15.24 11.98 -18.35
C ASN A 146 16.39 11.14 -18.92
N PRO A 147 17.08 10.33 -18.10
CA PRO A 147 18.21 9.53 -18.58
C PRO A 147 17.80 8.41 -19.56
N ARG A 148 16.49 8.19 -19.72
CA ARG A 148 15.93 7.22 -20.68
C ARG A 148 15.25 7.90 -21.86
N TYR A 149 15.43 9.20 -22.02
CA TYR A 149 14.86 9.92 -23.14
C TYR A 149 15.49 9.45 -24.44
N ASP A 150 14.67 9.00 -25.37
CA ASP A 150 15.07 8.62 -26.71
C ASP A 150 14.47 9.62 -27.73
N PRO A 151 15.30 10.47 -28.33
CA PRO A 151 14.82 11.45 -29.32
C PRO A 151 14.27 10.83 -30.60
N SER A 152 14.58 9.55 -30.87
CA SER A 152 14.11 8.82 -32.05
C SER A 152 12.78 8.10 -31.82
N ALA A 153 12.35 7.97 -30.54
CA ALA A 153 11.08 7.30 -30.20
C ALA A 153 9.89 8.14 -30.66
N PRO A 154 8.87 7.53 -31.29
CA PRO A 154 7.67 8.25 -31.71
C PRO A 154 6.95 8.83 -30.49
N VAL A 155 6.66 10.14 -30.55
CA VAL A 155 5.84 10.82 -29.53
C VAL A 155 4.38 10.50 -29.85
N MET A 156 3.77 9.63 -29.09
CA MET A 156 2.33 9.36 -29.16
C MET A 156 1.64 10.07 -27.99
N GLU A 157 0.88 11.11 -28.29
CA GLU A 157 0.04 11.78 -27.29
C GLU A 157 -0.98 10.80 -26.70
N GLY A 158 -1.05 10.76 -25.37
CA GLY A 158 -2.00 9.91 -24.63
C GLY A 158 -1.58 8.47 -24.38
N ASP A 159 -0.48 7.99 -24.93
CA ASP A 159 0.03 6.64 -24.67
C ASP A 159 1.03 6.63 -23.50
N TRP A 160 0.53 6.31 -22.30
CA TRP A 160 1.37 6.20 -21.10
C TRP A 160 2.42 5.09 -21.16
N LYS A 161 2.28 4.10 -22.07
CA LYS A 161 3.26 3.00 -22.23
C LYS A 161 4.49 3.45 -22.98
N ASN A 162 4.32 4.41 -23.89
CA ASN A 162 5.39 5.00 -24.68
C ASN A 162 5.75 6.41 -24.23
N TRP A 163 5.41 6.73 -22.95
CA TRP A 163 5.72 8.02 -22.36
C TRP A 163 7.24 8.25 -22.29
N ASN A 164 7.72 9.19 -23.08
CA ASN A 164 9.15 9.50 -23.30
C ASN A 164 9.43 11.01 -23.16
N PRO A 165 9.20 11.61 -22.00
CA PRO A 165 9.43 13.05 -21.82
C PRO A 165 10.92 13.37 -21.71
N LYS A 166 11.34 14.53 -22.23
CA LYS A 166 12.71 15.04 -22.06
C LYS A 166 13.10 15.25 -20.61
N LYS A 167 12.14 15.68 -19.79
CA LYS A 167 12.34 15.90 -18.34
C LYS A 167 11.35 15.10 -17.54
N ILE A 168 11.79 14.62 -16.37
CA ILE A 168 10.98 13.91 -15.39
C ILE A 168 11.06 14.59 -14.04
N TRP A 169 9.96 14.53 -13.29
CA TRP A 169 9.90 15.02 -11.92
C TRP A 169 10.47 13.97 -10.96
N VAL A 170 11.44 14.34 -10.16
CA VAL A 170 12.07 13.44 -9.19
C VAL A 170 12.16 14.09 -7.81
N PRO A 171 12.20 13.29 -6.73
CA PRO A 171 12.45 13.79 -5.38
C PRO A 171 13.77 14.57 -5.31
N SER A 172 13.80 15.59 -4.48
CA SER A 172 15.01 16.34 -4.13
C SER A 172 15.45 16.04 -2.70
N LYS A 173 16.60 16.60 -2.28
CA LYS A 173 17.04 16.52 -0.88
C LYS A 173 16.08 17.21 0.10
N LYS A 174 15.26 18.17 -0.37
CA LYS A 174 14.30 18.93 0.45
C LYS A 174 12.94 18.23 0.61
N GLY A 175 12.67 17.18 -0.17
CA GLY A 175 11.43 16.43 -0.08
C GLY A 175 11.01 15.75 -1.39
N LEU A 176 9.82 15.14 -1.35
CA LEU A 176 9.31 14.33 -2.46
C LEU A 176 8.65 15.18 -3.56
N GLY A 177 8.18 16.40 -3.24
CA GLY A 177 7.51 17.28 -4.20
C GLY A 177 6.13 16.79 -4.62
N MET A 178 5.41 16.08 -3.73
CA MET A 178 4.10 15.53 -4.07
C MET A 178 3.04 16.59 -4.30
N ARG A 179 3.19 17.81 -3.74
CA ARG A 179 2.29 18.94 -3.99
C ARG A 179 2.10 19.19 -5.49
N LYS A 180 3.21 19.34 -6.21
CA LYS A 180 3.17 19.56 -7.66
C LYS A 180 2.46 18.42 -8.40
N VAL A 181 2.71 17.18 -8.00
CA VAL A 181 2.06 16.00 -8.58
C VAL A 181 0.55 16.03 -8.33
N PHE A 182 0.12 16.39 -7.13
CA PHE A 182 -1.30 16.47 -6.78
C PHE A 182 -2.01 17.62 -7.47
N GLU A 183 -1.36 18.78 -7.61
CA GLU A 183 -1.86 19.90 -8.40
C GLU A 183 -2.11 19.49 -9.85
N ASP A 184 -1.13 18.83 -10.50
CA ASP A 184 -1.26 18.37 -11.87
C ASP A 184 -2.39 17.32 -12.02
N VAL A 185 -2.51 16.38 -11.06
CA VAL A 185 -3.59 15.40 -11.04
C VAL A 185 -4.96 16.09 -10.83
N ASN A 186 -5.05 17.03 -9.90
CA ASN A 186 -6.29 17.77 -9.63
C ASN A 186 -6.70 18.66 -10.81
N GLN A 187 -5.74 19.17 -11.57
CA GLN A 187 -6.03 19.89 -12.81
C GLN A 187 -6.64 18.98 -13.88
N LEU A 188 -6.19 17.72 -13.98
CA LEU A 188 -6.67 16.78 -14.99
C LEU A 188 -8.02 16.15 -14.63
N TYR A 189 -8.25 15.81 -13.35
CA TYR A 189 -9.39 15.00 -12.91
C TYR A 189 -10.44 15.80 -12.12
N GLY A 190 -10.17 17.08 -11.85
CA GLY A 190 -11.06 17.97 -11.11
C GLY A 190 -10.49 18.39 -9.77
N LYS A 191 -10.92 19.57 -9.31
CA LYS A 191 -10.53 20.14 -8.02
C LYS A 191 -10.83 19.14 -6.90
N ASP A 192 -9.86 18.98 -6.00
CA ASP A 192 -9.97 18.10 -4.83
C ASP A 192 -10.06 16.59 -5.13
N PHE A 193 -9.68 16.15 -6.35
CA PHE A 193 -9.57 14.73 -6.64
C PHE A 193 -8.61 14.03 -5.67
N ILE A 194 -7.49 14.68 -5.32
CA ILE A 194 -6.64 14.32 -4.19
C ILE A 194 -6.64 15.50 -3.21
N ARG A 195 -7.24 15.33 -2.05
CA ARG A 195 -7.30 16.33 -1.00
C ARG A 195 -6.05 16.27 -0.15
N TYR A 196 -5.27 17.33 -0.09
CA TYR A 196 -4.01 17.37 0.63
C TYR A 196 -3.83 18.63 1.50
N GLU A 197 -4.66 19.66 1.31
CA GLU A 197 -4.74 20.89 2.12
C GLU A 197 -5.95 20.88 3.03
#